data_aef8395bb468d6c78887f84a2c5cf02f
#
_entry.id   aef8395bb468d6c78887f84a2c5cf02f
#
_cell.length_a   1.000
_cell.length_b   1.000
_cell.length_c   1.000
_cell.angle_alpha   90.00
_cell.angle_beta   90.00
_cell.angle_gamma   90.00
#
_symmetry.space_group_name_H-M   'P 1'
#
loop_
_entity.id
_entity.type
_entity.pdbx_description
1 polymer ?
#
loop_
_entity_poly.entity_id
_entity_poly.type
_entity_poly.pdbx_seq_one_letter_code
_entity_poly.pdbx_strand_id
1 'polypeptide(L)'
;MSAPAPEKRLYIKTYGCQMNVYDSERMADVLRPLGYALTDQAEGADLVVLNTCHIREKATEKVYSELGQIKRLKQARAAEGGAMLVAVAGCVAQAEGAEIVRRQPAVDLVVGPQSYHRLPELIARAHRAAGETLAADFAPEEKFDALPTERAPTGVTAFLTVQEGCDK
;
A
#
# COMPACT_ATOMS: atom_id res chain seq x y z
N MET A 1 27.22 -0.89 -19.63
CA MET A 1 25.77 -0.88 -19.41
C MET A 1 25.45 -1.76 -18.22
N SER A 2 25.01 -1.16 -17.14
CA SER A 2 24.48 -1.94 -16.02
C SER A 2 23.17 -2.59 -16.47
N ALA A 3 23.01 -3.90 -16.24
CA ALA A 3 21.71 -4.54 -16.39
C ALA A 3 20.69 -3.76 -15.53
N PRO A 4 19.48 -3.50 -16.02
CA PRO A 4 18.46 -2.88 -15.18
C PRO A 4 18.30 -3.75 -13.93
N ALA A 5 18.23 -3.10 -12.76
CA ALA A 5 17.93 -3.79 -11.52
C ALA A 5 16.65 -4.62 -11.72
N PRO A 6 16.56 -5.83 -11.17
CA PRO A 6 15.36 -6.64 -11.33
C PRO A 6 14.15 -5.84 -10.88
N GLU A 7 13.18 -5.73 -11.76
CA GLU A 7 11.95 -4.99 -11.54
C GLU A 7 11.16 -5.66 -10.43
N LYS A 8 10.91 -4.93 -9.34
CA LYS A 8 10.10 -5.41 -8.24
C LYS A 8 8.62 -5.28 -8.61
N ARG A 9 7.81 -6.27 -8.22
CA ARG A 9 6.39 -6.31 -8.52
C ARG A 9 5.59 -5.69 -7.39
N LEU A 10 4.75 -4.72 -7.74
CA LEU A 10 3.82 -4.04 -6.83
C LEU A 10 2.38 -4.42 -7.20
N TYR A 11 1.69 -5.07 -6.28
CA TYR A 11 0.26 -5.30 -6.40
C TYR A 11 -0.51 -4.36 -5.49
N ILE A 12 -1.45 -3.58 -6.04
CA ILE A 12 -2.33 -2.70 -5.28
C ILE A 12 -3.78 -3.12 -5.49
N LYS A 13 -4.44 -3.50 -4.42
CA LYS A 13 -5.89 -3.72 -4.42
C LYS A 13 -6.60 -2.53 -3.78
N THR A 14 -7.45 -1.89 -4.56
CA THR A 14 -8.17 -0.69 -4.15
C THR A 14 -9.60 -1.03 -3.78
N TYR A 15 -10.01 -0.58 -2.60
CA TYR A 15 -11.39 -0.65 -2.14
C TYR A 15 -11.96 0.75 -2.00
N GLY A 16 -13.24 0.92 -2.27
CA GLY A 16 -13.95 2.16 -1.97
C GLY A 16 -14.22 3.03 -3.19
N CYS A 17 -13.89 4.32 -3.08
CA CYS A 17 -14.30 5.35 -4.04
C CYS A 17 -13.16 5.79 -4.97
N GLN A 18 -13.46 6.78 -5.82
CA GLN A 18 -12.49 7.37 -6.74
C GLN A 18 -11.27 7.97 -6.04
N MET A 19 -11.42 8.48 -4.83
CA MET A 19 -10.27 8.98 -4.04
C MET A 19 -9.27 7.87 -3.74
N ASN A 20 -9.75 6.66 -3.45
CA ASN A 20 -8.87 5.51 -3.23
C ASN A 20 -8.14 5.11 -4.51
N VAL A 21 -8.77 5.22 -5.67
CA VAL A 21 -8.11 4.98 -6.97
C VAL A 21 -6.99 5.99 -7.19
N TYR A 22 -7.29 7.28 -6.97
CA TYR A 22 -6.29 8.34 -7.05
C TYR A 22 -5.10 8.09 -6.11
N ASP A 23 -5.39 7.74 -4.86
CA ASP A 23 -4.35 7.44 -3.86
C ASP A 23 -3.50 6.23 -4.26
N SER A 24 -4.11 5.20 -4.86
CA SER A 24 -3.38 4.04 -5.37
C SER A 24 -2.44 4.41 -6.50
N GLU A 25 -2.86 5.28 -7.43
CA GLU A 25 -2.00 5.80 -8.49
C GLU A 25 -0.82 6.58 -7.91
N ARG A 26 -1.08 7.44 -6.91
CA ARG A 26 -0.01 8.20 -6.24
C ARG A 26 0.96 7.32 -5.47
N MET A 27 0.49 6.29 -4.81
CA MET A 27 1.36 5.31 -4.16
C MET A 27 2.26 4.59 -5.18
N ALA A 28 1.72 4.19 -6.33
CA ALA A 28 2.50 3.60 -7.40
C ALA A 28 3.57 4.58 -7.94
N ASP A 29 3.21 5.86 -8.09
CA ASP A 29 4.14 6.89 -8.57
C ASP A 29 5.32 7.12 -7.62
N VAL A 30 5.09 7.16 -6.30
CA VAL A 30 6.18 7.33 -5.33
C VAL A 30 7.06 6.09 -5.20
N LEU A 31 6.57 4.92 -5.57
CA LEU A 31 7.31 3.66 -5.51
C LEU A 31 8.07 3.33 -6.80
N ARG A 32 7.72 3.96 -7.91
CA ARG A 32 8.39 3.75 -9.20
C ARG A 32 9.90 4.01 -9.15
N PRO A 33 10.40 5.12 -8.53
CA PRO A 33 11.84 5.36 -8.42
C PRO A 33 12.62 4.27 -7.66
N LEU A 34 11.91 3.47 -6.85
CA LEU A 34 12.50 2.32 -6.12
C LEU A 34 12.51 1.02 -6.96
N GLY A 35 12.13 1.09 -8.23
CA GLY A 35 12.09 -0.04 -9.14
C GLY A 35 10.82 -0.89 -9.05
N TYR A 36 9.75 -0.39 -8.44
CA TYR A 36 8.46 -1.09 -8.40
C TYR A 36 7.64 -0.85 -9.65
N ALA A 37 7.20 -1.93 -10.27
CA ALA A 37 6.24 -1.92 -11.38
C ALA A 37 4.92 -2.56 -10.96
N LEU A 38 3.82 -1.98 -11.41
CA LEU A 38 2.49 -2.51 -11.12
C LEU A 38 2.27 -3.88 -11.78
N THR A 39 1.67 -4.78 -11.03
CA THR A 39 1.16 -6.06 -11.51
C THR A 39 -0.32 -6.22 -11.14
N ASP A 40 -1.04 -6.99 -11.92
CA ASP A 40 -2.44 -7.34 -11.68
C ASP A 40 -2.61 -8.61 -10.82
N GLN A 41 -1.52 -9.25 -10.43
CA GLN A 41 -1.51 -10.47 -9.64
C GLN A 41 -0.76 -10.27 -8.32
N ALA A 42 -1.41 -10.65 -7.22
CA ALA A 42 -0.78 -10.65 -5.90
C ALA A 42 0.28 -11.77 -5.78
N GLU A 43 0.07 -12.86 -6.52
CA GLU A 43 1.00 -13.98 -6.55
C GLU A 43 2.34 -13.56 -7.16
N GLY A 44 3.42 -13.81 -6.44
CA GLY A 44 4.75 -13.40 -6.86
C GLY A 44 5.07 -11.91 -6.72
N ALA A 45 4.18 -11.12 -6.13
CA ALA A 45 4.46 -9.71 -5.84
C ALA A 45 5.50 -9.57 -4.73
N ASP A 46 6.35 -8.55 -4.85
CA ASP A 46 7.33 -8.18 -3.81
C ASP A 46 6.73 -7.27 -2.75
N LEU A 47 5.71 -6.50 -3.14
CA LEU A 47 4.94 -5.62 -2.27
C LEU A 47 3.46 -5.73 -2.63
N VAL A 48 2.64 -6.00 -1.62
CA VAL A 48 1.18 -5.97 -1.72
C VAL A 48 0.65 -4.83 -0.88
N VAL A 49 -0.17 -3.97 -1.49
CA VAL A 49 -0.84 -2.86 -0.82
C VAL A 49 -2.34 -3.05 -0.89
N LEU A 50 -3.00 -3.10 0.25
CA LEU A 50 -4.45 -3.04 0.34
C LEU A 50 -4.86 -1.61 0.67
N ASN A 51 -5.32 -0.87 -0.31
CA ASN A 51 -5.82 0.50 -0.13
C ASN A 51 -7.30 0.45 0.24
N THR A 52 -7.61 0.78 1.48
CA THR A 52 -8.89 0.50 2.12
C THR A 52 -9.76 1.75 2.29
N CYS A 53 -11.07 1.54 2.41
CA CYS A 53 -12.05 2.57 2.68
C CYS A 53 -12.94 2.17 3.85
N HIS A 54 -13.25 3.11 4.76
CA HIS A 54 -14.04 2.87 5.97
C HIS A 54 -15.54 3.19 5.81
N ILE A 55 -15.99 3.55 4.62
CA ILE A 55 -17.38 4.01 4.37
C ILE A 55 -18.42 2.89 4.56
N ARG A 56 -18.02 1.62 4.49
CA ARG A 56 -18.93 0.46 4.58
C ARG A 56 -18.43 -0.53 5.61
N GLU A 57 -19.28 -0.92 6.56
CA GLU A 57 -18.96 -1.94 7.58
C GLU A 57 -18.44 -3.25 6.99
N LYS A 58 -19.03 -3.69 5.87
CA LYS A 58 -18.59 -4.89 5.16
C LYS A 58 -17.22 -4.76 4.46
N ALA A 59 -16.68 -3.56 4.34
CA ALA A 59 -15.36 -3.35 3.73
C ALA A 59 -14.24 -3.90 4.64
N THR A 60 -14.37 -3.73 5.93
CA THR A 60 -13.39 -4.24 6.91
C THR A 60 -13.30 -5.77 6.88
N GLU A 61 -14.44 -6.48 6.84
CA GLU A 61 -14.46 -7.94 6.75
C GLU A 61 -13.79 -8.46 5.47
N LYS A 62 -14.01 -7.78 4.34
CA LYS A 62 -13.35 -8.11 3.07
C LYS A 62 -11.84 -7.94 3.17
N VAL A 63 -11.37 -6.89 3.83
CA VAL A 63 -9.93 -6.67 4.05
C VAL A 63 -9.32 -7.82 4.85
N TYR A 64 -9.95 -8.24 5.93
CA TYR A 64 -9.47 -9.39 6.72
C TYR A 64 -9.47 -10.70 5.94
N SER A 65 -10.49 -10.96 5.14
CA SER A 65 -10.56 -12.12 4.26
C SER A 65 -9.43 -12.13 3.24
N GLU A 66 -9.18 -10.98 2.62
CA GLU A 66 -8.09 -10.80 1.65
C GLU A 66 -6.72 -10.99 2.31
N LEU A 67 -6.51 -10.42 3.50
CA LEU A 67 -5.27 -10.59 4.26
C LEU A 67 -5.00 -12.06 4.59
N GLY A 68 -6.04 -12.85 4.82
CA GLY A 68 -5.91 -14.30 4.99
C GLY A 68 -5.35 -15.00 3.75
N GLN A 69 -5.79 -14.59 2.56
CA GLN A 69 -5.26 -15.12 1.29
C GLN A 69 -3.82 -14.66 1.05
N ILE A 70 -3.56 -13.38 1.25
CA ILE A 70 -2.22 -12.79 1.07
C ILE A 70 -1.21 -13.42 2.04
N LYS A 71 -1.62 -13.73 3.26
CA LYS A 71 -0.79 -14.47 4.22
C LYS A 71 -0.29 -15.80 3.65
N ARG A 72 -1.17 -16.55 2.96
CA ARG A 72 -0.78 -17.81 2.30
C ARG A 72 0.22 -17.58 1.17
N LEU A 73 0.01 -16.55 0.35
CA LEU A 73 0.94 -16.18 -0.73
C LEU A 73 2.30 -15.75 -0.18
N LYS A 74 2.31 -14.98 0.90
CA LYS A 74 3.52 -14.57 1.60
C LYS A 74 4.30 -15.77 2.13
N GLN A 75 3.61 -16.73 2.76
CA GLN A 75 4.21 -17.96 3.26
C GLN A 75 4.77 -18.83 2.13
N ALA A 76 4.04 -18.98 1.03
CA ALA A 76 4.49 -19.73 -0.14
C ALA A 76 5.76 -19.09 -0.75
N ARG A 77 5.79 -17.76 -0.85
CA ARG A 77 6.97 -17.05 -1.36
C ARG A 77 8.18 -17.19 -0.43
N ALA A 78 7.97 -17.16 0.88
CA ALA A 78 9.04 -17.38 1.84
C ALA A 78 9.61 -18.82 1.75
N ALA A 79 8.77 -19.81 1.48
CA ALA A 79 9.21 -21.20 1.26
C ALA A 79 10.07 -21.35 -0.02
N GLU A 80 9.89 -20.49 -1.01
CA GLU A 80 10.70 -20.42 -2.23
C GLU A 80 11.96 -19.56 -2.08
N GLY A 81 12.25 -19.04 -0.88
CA GLY A 81 13.39 -18.17 -0.61
C GLY A 81 13.19 -16.70 -0.97
N GLY A 82 11.98 -16.31 -1.40
CA GLY A 82 11.61 -14.93 -1.68
C GLY A 82 11.04 -14.18 -0.49
N ALA A 83 10.77 -12.89 -0.66
CA ALA A 83 10.15 -12.05 0.35
C ALA A 83 8.97 -11.28 -0.25
N MET A 84 7.94 -11.08 0.56
CA MET A 84 6.78 -10.26 0.23
C MET A 84 6.47 -9.35 1.40
N LEU A 85 6.43 -8.04 1.16
CA LEU A 85 5.92 -7.07 2.13
C LEU A 85 4.41 -6.89 1.92
N VAL A 86 3.69 -6.75 3.02
CA VAL A 86 2.25 -6.53 3.02
C VAL A 86 1.95 -5.22 3.75
N ALA A 87 1.36 -4.28 3.04
CA ALA A 87 0.95 -2.99 3.56
C ALA A 87 -0.58 -2.86 3.52
N VAL A 88 -1.15 -2.33 4.59
CA VAL A 88 -2.54 -1.89 4.63
C VAL A 88 -2.54 -0.37 4.69
N ALA A 89 -3.24 0.25 3.75
CA ALA A 89 -3.29 1.70 3.58
C ALA A 89 -4.73 2.20 3.59
N GLY A 90 -4.93 3.50 3.78
CA GLY A 90 -6.22 4.15 3.68
C GLY A 90 -6.95 4.33 5.00
N CYS A 91 -8.26 4.57 4.92
CA CYS A 91 -9.06 4.97 6.07
C CYS A 91 -9.23 3.86 7.12
N VAL A 92 -9.33 2.60 6.72
CA VAL A 92 -9.39 1.48 7.68
C VAL A 92 -8.05 1.33 8.40
N ALA A 93 -6.95 1.50 7.69
CA ALA A 93 -5.62 1.50 8.30
C ALA A 93 -5.49 2.59 9.38
N GLN A 94 -6.01 3.77 9.11
CA GLN A 94 -6.01 4.89 10.06
C GLN A 94 -6.91 4.61 11.28
N ALA A 95 -8.09 4.03 11.07
CA ALA A 95 -9.06 3.78 12.13
C ALA A 95 -8.72 2.56 13.00
N GLU A 96 -8.22 1.50 12.39
CA GLU A 96 -8.07 0.18 13.00
C GLU A 96 -6.65 -0.39 12.91
N GLY A 97 -5.63 0.44 12.68
CA GLY A 97 -4.26 -0.01 12.43
C GLY A 97 -3.72 -0.99 13.49
N ALA A 98 -3.88 -0.68 14.77
CA ALA A 98 -3.44 -1.55 15.86
C ALA A 98 -4.18 -2.89 15.89
N GLU A 99 -5.48 -2.89 15.60
CA GLU A 99 -6.29 -4.11 15.53
C GLU A 99 -5.91 -4.98 14.33
N ILE A 100 -5.64 -4.36 13.18
CA ILE A 100 -5.17 -5.07 11.97
C ILE A 100 -3.88 -5.82 12.29
N VAL A 101 -2.91 -5.14 12.87
CA VAL A 101 -1.62 -5.74 13.26
C VAL A 101 -1.79 -6.89 14.23
N ARG A 102 -2.66 -6.71 15.25
CA ARG A 102 -2.93 -7.73 16.26
C ARG A 102 -3.58 -8.98 15.65
N ARG A 103 -4.52 -8.82 14.74
CA ARG A 103 -5.27 -9.93 14.13
C ARG A 103 -4.56 -10.58 12.95
N GLN A 104 -3.71 -9.84 12.26
CA GLN A 104 -3.01 -10.29 11.05
C GLN A 104 -1.50 -9.99 11.12
N PRO A 105 -0.73 -10.85 11.78
CA PRO A 105 0.73 -10.67 11.89
C PRO A 105 1.48 -10.70 10.56
N ALA A 106 0.81 -11.10 9.47
CA ALA A 106 1.38 -11.06 8.12
C ALA A 106 1.52 -9.63 7.57
N VAL A 107 0.84 -8.65 8.18
CA VAL A 107 0.94 -7.23 7.81
C VAL A 107 2.25 -6.66 8.34
N ASP A 108 3.06 -6.11 7.45
CA ASP A 108 4.35 -5.50 7.79
C ASP A 108 4.25 -3.99 7.99
N LEU A 109 3.26 -3.36 7.36
CA LEU A 109 3.15 -1.92 7.27
C LEU A 109 1.69 -1.47 7.32
N VAL A 110 1.41 -0.46 8.14
CA VAL A 110 0.11 0.21 8.20
C VAL A 110 0.31 1.69 7.94
N VAL A 111 -0.38 2.24 6.93
CA VAL A 111 -0.17 3.60 6.43
C VAL A 111 -1.50 4.35 6.32
N GLY A 112 -1.65 5.46 7.04
CA GLY A 112 -2.79 6.35 6.89
C GLY A 112 -2.74 7.19 5.61
N PRO A 113 -3.88 7.79 5.20
CA PRO A 113 -3.95 8.58 3.95
C PRO A 113 -2.97 9.75 3.90
N GLN A 114 -2.62 10.32 5.04
CA GLN A 114 -1.70 11.46 5.12
C GLN A 114 -0.22 11.08 4.97
N SER A 115 0.12 9.80 4.98
CA SER A 115 1.50 9.32 5.02
C SER A 115 1.95 8.58 3.76
N TYR A 116 1.19 8.64 2.67
CA TYR A 116 1.54 7.96 1.42
C TYR A 116 2.88 8.41 0.83
N HIS A 117 3.23 9.66 0.98
CA HIS A 117 4.52 10.21 0.54
C HIS A 117 5.72 9.61 1.28
N ARG A 118 5.50 9.01 2.45
CA ARG A 118 6.53 8.35 3.26
C ARG A 118 6.68 6.86 2.95
N LEU A 119 5.89 6.31 2.02
CA LEU A 119 5.97 4.89 1.65
C LEU A 119 7.38 4.43 1.30
N PRO A 120 8.19 5.15 0.50
CA PRO A 120 9.56 4.73 0.21
C PRO A 120 10.41 4.54 1.47
N GLU A 121 10.34 5.48 2.40
CA GLU A 121 11.05 5.41 3.69
C GLU A 121 10.56 4.23 4.54
N LEU A 122 9.25 4.08 4.66
CA LEU A 122 8.63 3.03 5.46
C LEU A 122 8.94 1.63 4.92
N ILE A 123 8.95 1.46 3.61
CA ILE A 123 9.32 0.21 2.96
C ILE A 123 10.79 -0.11 3.20
N ALA A 124 11.68 0.87 3.09
CA ALA A 124 13.09 0.69 3.39
C ALA A 124 13.32 0.30 4.86
N ARG A 125 12.55 0.88 5.78
CA ARG A 125 12.59 0.51 7.21
C ARG A 125 12.05 -0.90 7.44
N ALA A 126 10.95 -1.28 6.77
CA ALA A 126 10.37 -2.61 6.87
C ALA A 126 11.33 -3.71 6.38
N HIS A 127 12.09 -3.46 5.33
CA HIS A 127 13.13 -4.37 4.88
C HIS A 127 14.25 -4.56 5.90
N ARG A 128 14.58 -3.54 6.68
CA ARG A 128 15.63 -3.61 7.73
C ARG A 128 15.12 -4.22 9.03
N ALA A 129 13.85 -4.00 9.35
CA ALA A 129 13.20 -4.47 10.58
C ALA A 129 12.39 -5.75 10.30
N ALA A 130 13.04 -6.78 9.76
CA ALA A 130 12.38 -8.03 9.43
C ALA A 130 11.67 -8.62 10.67
N GLY A 131 10.34 -8.67 10.64
CA GLY A 131 9.50 -9.24 11.69
C GLY A 131 8.79 -8.24 12.60
N GLU A 132 9.06 -6.94 12.46
CA GLU A 132 8.33 -5.88 13.17
C GLU A 132 7.34 -5.16 12.24
N THR A 133 6.12 -4.96 12.70
CA THR A 133 5.14 -4.17 11.97
C THR A 133 5.37 -2.69 12.22
N LEU A 134 5.48 -1.91 11.14
CA LEU A 134 5.63 -0.47 11.20
C LEU A 134 4.27 0.21 11.08
N ALA A 135 3.84 0.91 12.13
CA ALA A 135 2.75 1.87 12.06
C ALA A 135 3.32 3.24 11.75
N ALA A 136 2.85 3.87 10.69
CA ALA A 136 3.21 5.25 10.40
C ALA A 136 2.47 6.17 11.36
N ASP A 137 3.17 7.08 11.99
CA ASP A 137 2.55 8.13 12.77
C ASP A 137 1.61 8.94 11.87
N PHE A 138 0.41 9.14 12.34
CA PHE A 138 -0.64 9.87 11.63
C PHE A 138 -0.54 11.39 11.83
N ALA A 139 0.69 11.93 11.89
CA ALA A 139 0.87 13.36 11.95
C ALA A 139 0.27 14.05 10.71
N PRO A 140 -0.49 15.14 10.89
CA PRO A 140 -1.02 15.89 9.77
C PRO A 140 0.12 16.62 9.05
N GLU A 141 0.66 16.00 8.01
CA GLU A 141 1.59 16.63 7.08
C GLU A 141 0.84 16.95 5.78
N GLU A 142 1.22 18.03 5.13
CA GLU A 142 0.62 18.44 3.87
C GLU A 142 1.00 17.43 2.77
N LYS A 143 0.10 16.52 2.51
CA LYS A 143 0.25 15.40 1.58
C LYS A 143 0.65 15.83 0.16
N PHE A 144 0.13 16.98 -0.29
CA PHE A 144 0.32 17.41 -1.67
C PHE A 144 1.72 17.93 -1.96
N ASP A 145 2.39 18.56 -1.00
CA ASP A 145 3.71 19.16 -1.18
C ASP A 145 4.82 18.11 -1.31
N ALA A 146 4.59 16.93 -0.75
CA ALA A 146 5.57 15.85 -0.74
C ALA A 146 5.39 14.81 -1.86
N LEU A 147 4.32 14.90 -2.65
CA LEU A 147 4.07 13.96 -3.75
C LEU A 147 4.79 14.40 -5.03
N PRO A 148 5.29 13.44 -5.84
CA PRO A 148 5.86 13.76 -7.14
C PRO A 148 4.89 14.54 -8.02
N THR A 149 5.37 15.55 -8.71
CA THR A 149 4.58 16.33 -9.66
C THR A 149 4.34 15.57 -10.97
N GLU A 150 5.26 14.68 -11.32
CA GLU A 150 5.16 13.86 -12.53
C GLU A 150 4.30 12.63 -12.30
N ARG A 151 3.38 12.40 -13.21
CA ARG A 151 2.52 11.22 -13.23
C ARG A 151 2.79 10.35 -14.44
N ALA A 152 2.80 9.05 -14.24
CA ALA A 152 2.77 8.14 -15.37
C ALA A 152 1.36 8.12 -15.97
N PRO A 153 1.23 8.20 -17.30
CA PRO A 153 -0.05 8.02 -17.95
C PRO A 153 -0.53 6.57 -17.76
N THR A 154 -1.68 6.40 -17.14
CA THR A 154 -2.31 5.10 -16.89
C THR A 154 -3.49 4.82 -17.83
N GLY A 155 -3.67 5.67 -18.84
CA GLY A 155 -4.77 5.55 -19.80
C GLY A 155 -5.21 6.90 -20.36
N VAL A 156 -6.41 6.94 -20.95
CA VAL A 156 -6.98 8.14 -21.55
C VAL A 156 -7.65 9.09 -20.55
N THR A 157 -7.77 8.67 -19.29
CA THR A 157 -8.37 9.46 -18.21
C THR A 157 -7.38 9.65 -17.07
N ALA A 158 -7.43 10.82 -16.43
CA ALA A 158 -6.65 11.11 -15.23
C ALA A 158 -7.59 11.68 -14.16
N PHE A 159 -7.36 11.30 -12.91
CA PHE A 159 -8.07 11.85 -11.77
C PHE A 159 -7.35 13.08 -11.22
N LEU A 160 -8.10 14.14 -10.96
CA LEU A 160 -7.61 15.31 -10.26
C LEU A 160 -8.37 15.44 -8.94
N THR A 161 -7.65 15.41 -7.85
CA THR A 161 -8.25 15.62 -6.53
C THR A 161 -8.46 17.11 -6.30
N VAL A 162 -9.71 17.49 -6.10
CA VAL A 162 -10.08 18.89 -5.81
C VAL A 162 -10.46 19.11 -4.34
N GLN A 163 -10.66 18.01 -3.61
CA GLN A 163 -10.99 18.03 -2.18
C GLN A 163 -10.53 16.74 -1.51
N GLU A 164 -9.98 16.85 -0.32
CA GLU A 164 -9.72 15.72 0.57
C GLU A 164 -10.54 15.83 1.84
N GLY A 165 -10.99 14.68 2.32
CA GLY A 165 -11.79 14.55 3.51
C GLY A 165 -13.11 13.86 3.27
N CYS A 166 -13.65 13.34 4.34
CA CYS A 166 -14.95 12.67 4.34
C CYS A 166 -15.64 13.00 5.67
N ASP A 167 -16.90 13.44 5.60
CA ASP A 167 -17.71 13.78 6.80
C ASP A 167 -18.28 12.55 7.51
N LYS A 168 -17.73 11.35 7.30
CA LYS A 168 -18.20 10.11 7.91
C LYS A 168 -17.17 9.43 8.78
#